data_83a7d8355104d692c066ec201f9fa916
#
_entry.id   83a7d8355104d692c066ec201f9fa916
#
_cell.length_a   1.000
_cell.length_b   1.000
_cell.length_c   1.000
_cell.angle_alpha   90.00
_cell.angle_beta   90.00
_cell.angle_gamma   90.00
#
_symmetry.space_group_name_H-M   'P 1'
#
loop_
_entity.id
_entity.type
_entity.pdbx_description
1 polymer ?
#
loop_
_entity_poly.entity_id
_entity_poly.type
_entity_poly.pdbx_seq_one_letter_code
_entity_poly.pdbx_strand_id
1 'polypeptide(L)'
;MNSISTFGIVFLAISILVLIGGTLLLVFGISSTIKGKKRIGRIVAGGIMIFYGLATTVLSLIFVRSFIGTDSVGMAKQQSESMQLVMTALKENDAESLKDSFAKVGYSGEAPYPEDAAEFLKLIEGTVTSVEPSPTGVKFKNKDHCTTFQFVVRTDGDEKYTVTADIITASSNDDYLGVQRIRLTKDGELLYEAGTTPSFN
;
A
#
# COMPACT_ATOMS: atom_id res chain seq x y z
N MET A 1 -7.64 1.00 -6.39
CA MET A 1 -8.48 0.34 -5.35
C MET A 1 -8.34 -1.15 -5.57
N ASN A 2 -7.62 -1.86 -4.70
CA ASN A 2 -7.26 -3.27 -4.92
C ASN A 2 -8.50 -4.17 -4.85
N SER A 3 -8.67 -5.10 -5.80
CA SER A 3 -9.79 -6.05 -5.87
C SER A 3 -10.02 -6.83 -4.57
N ILE A 4 -8.97 -7.07 -3.77
CA ILE A 4 -9.02 -7.76 -2.48
C ILE A 4 -9.72 -6.91 -1.39
N SER A 5 -9.51 -5.59 -1.35
CA SER A 5 -10.19 -4.70 -0.40
C SER A 5 -11.69 -4.57 -0.72
N THR A 6 -12.04 -4.54 -2.01
CA THR A 6 -13.42 -4.52 -2.48
C THR A 6 -14.14 -5.81 -2.10
N PHE A 7 -13.48 -6.97 -2.22
CA PHE A 7 -14.05 -8.26 -1.82
C PHE A 7 -14.34 -8.34 -0.32
N GLY A 8 -13.42 -7.86 0.53
CA GLY A 8 -13.59 -7.81 1.99
C GLY A 8 -14.76 -6.92 2.41
N ILE A 9 -14.92 -5.75 1.78
CA ILE A 9 -16.03 -4.82 2.05
C ILE A 9 -17.37 -5.43 1.63
N VAL A 10 -17.44 -6.05 0.46
CA VAL A 10 -18.66 -6.72 -0.03
C VAL A 10 -19.04 -7.87 0.89
N PHE A 11 -18.08 -8.67 1.33
CA PHE A 11 -18.34 -9.79 2.24
C PHE A 11 -18.84 -9.31 3.61
N LEU A 12 -18.27 -8.23 4.15
CA LEU A 12 -18.75 -7.59 5.39
C LEU A 12 -20.18 -7.07 5.26
N ALA A 13 -20.51 -6.41 4.14
CA ALA A 13 -21.84 -5.90 3.88
C ALA A 13 -22.89 -7.04 3.81
N ILE A 14 -22.56 -8.16 3.15
CA ILE A 14 -23.42 -9.35 3.10
C ILE A 14 -23.63 -9.93 4.50
N SER A 15 -22.59 -10.04 5.32
CA SER A 15 -22.68 -10.54 6.69
C SER A 15 -23.59 -9.70 7.56
N ILE A 16 -23.56 -8.37 7.44
CA ILE A 16 -24.45 -7.44 8.14
C ILE A 16 -25.91 -7.62 7.69
N LEU A 17 -26.16 -7.79 6.40
CA LEU A 17 -27.51 -8.05 5.87
C LEU A 17 -28.08 -9.37 6.40
N VAL A 18 -27.26 -10.42 6.50
CA VAL A 18 -27.66 -11.71 7.10
C VAL A 18 -28.02 -11.56 8.57
N LEU A 19 -27.25 -10.78 9.34
CA LEU A 19 -27.55 -10.48 10.74
C LEU A 19 -28.88 -9.75 10.91
N ILE A 20 -29.13 -8.71 10.11
CA ILE A 20 -30.38 -7.95 10.13
C ILE A 20 -31.56 -8.88 9.79
N GLY A 21 -31.46 -9.66 8.72
CA GLY A 21 -32.49 -10.62 8.29
C GLY A 21 -32.80 -11.67 9.37
N GLY A 22 -31.76 -12.22 10.01
CA GLY A 22 -31.88 -13.16 11.11
C GLY A 22 -32.59 -12.56 12.32
N THR A 23 -32.25 -11.35 12.70
CA THR A 23 -32.88 -10.60 13.82
C THR A 23 -34.35 -10.35 13.54
N LEU A 24 -34.70 -9.91 12.34
CA LEU A 24 -36.08 -9.70 11.94
C LEU A 24 -36.89 -11.00 11.99
N LEU A 25 -36.37 -12.11 11.45
CA LEU A 25 -37.03 -13.42 11.50
C LEU A 25 -37.26 -13.88 12.94
N LEU A 26 -36.30 -13.66 13.84
CA LEU A 26 -36.40 -14.04 15.24
C LEU A 26 -37.48 -13.21 15.95
N VAL A 27 -37.48 -11.88 15.78
CA VAL A 27 -38.48 -10.98 16.37
C VAL A 27 -39.88 -11.31 15.86
N PHE A 28 -40.07 -11.50 14.54
CA PHE A 28 -41.39 -11.87 13.99
C PHE A 28 -41.83 -13.29 14.41
N GLY A 29 -40.86 -14.23 14.59
CA GLY A 29 -41.14 -15.58 15.08
C GLY A 29 -41.64 -15.56 16.51
N ILE A 30 -40.96 -14.82 17.43
CA ILE A 30 -41.36 -14.66 18.82
C ILE A 30 -42.70 -13.96 18.91
N SER A 31 -42.90 -12.82 18.22
CA SER A 31 -44.15 -12.07 18.21
C SER A 31 -45.35 -12.91 17.74
N SER A 32 -45.15 -13.78 16.72
CA SER A 32 -46.17 -14.67 16.22
C SER A 32 -46.51 -15.80 17.19
N THR A 33 -45.52 -16.28 17.96
CA THR A 33 -45.72 -17.33 18.97
C THR A 33 -46.48 -16.82 20.17
N ILE A 34 -46.23 -15.58 20.62
CA ILE A 34 -47.01 -14.90 21.67
C ILE A 34 -48.48 -14.75 21.27
N LYS A 35 -48.80 -14.54 19.99
CA LYS A 35 -50.14 -14.45 19.44
C LYS A 35 -50.79 -15.81 19.18
N GLY A 36 -50.29 -16.90 19.77
CA GLY A 36 -50.88 -18.27 19.70
C GLY A 36 -50.63 -19.01 18.41
N LYS A 37 -49.84 -18.47 17.48
CA LYS A 37 -49.47 -19.17 16.24
C LYS A 37 -48.09 -19.82 16.42
N LYS A 38 -48.05 -21.14 16.64
CA LYS A 38 -46.80 -21.91 16.76
C LYS A 38 -46.01 -21.84 15.44
N ARG A 39 -45.02 -20.92 15.42
CA ARG A 39 -44.06 -20.79 14.27
C ARG A 39 -42.62 -20.98 14.74
N ILE A 40 -42.35 -22.08 15.45
CA ILE A 40 -41.05 -22.45 16.01
C ILE A 40 -39.98 -22.44 14.93
N GLY A 41 -40.28 -22.86 13.70
CA GLY A 41 -39.33 -22.86 12.59
C GLY A 41 -38.75 -21.49 12.25
N ARG A 42 -39.50 -20.40 12.45
CA ARG A 42 -38.98 -19.02 12.23
C ARG A 42 -38.00 -18.58 13.32
N ILE A 43 -38.23 -19.02 14.55
CA ILE A 43 -37.32 -18.73 15.68
C ILE A 43 -35.99 -19.45 15.48
N VAL A 44 -36.08 -20.75 15.10
CA VAL A 44 -34.89 -21.58 14.84
C VAL A 44 -34.12 -21.03 13.63
N ALA A 45 -34.80 -20.72 12.52
CA ALA A 45 -34.17 -20.15 11.34
C ALA A 45 -33.50 -18.78 11.65
N GLY A 46 -34.16 -17.91 12.42
CA GLY A 46 -33.61 -16.63 12.84
C GLY A 46 -32.36 -16.80 13.71
N GLY A 47 -32.40 -17.73 14.68
CA GLY A 47 -31.25 -18.05 15.53
C GLY A 47 -30.05 -18.56 14.74
N ILE A 48 -30.28 -19.47 13.78
CA ILE A 48 -29.23 -19.99 12.89
C ILE A 48 -28.64 -18.86 12.04
N MET A 49 -29.46 -18.01 11.45
CA MET A 49 -28.97 -16.88 10.64
C MET A 49 -28.14 -15.86 11.46
N ILE A 50 -28.55 -15.58 12.71
CA ILE A 50 -27.76 -14.71 13.59
C ILE A 50 -26.42 -15.33 13.91
N PHE A 51 -26.39 -16.62 14.23
CA PHE A 51 -25.14 -17.34 14.52
C PHE A 51 -24.18 -17.31 13.31
N TYR A 52 -24.69 -17.62 12.12
CA TYR A 52 -23.90 -17.56 10.88
C TYR A 52 -23.45 -16.12 10.58
N GLY A 53 -24.33 -15.13 10.74
CA GLY A 53 -24.00 -13.74 10.53
C GLY A 53 -22.91 -13.22 11.49
N LEU A 54 -22.95 -13.61 12.77
CA LEU A 54 -21.90 -13.30 13.74
C LEU A 54 -20.58 -13.99 13.39
N ALA A 55 -20.59 -15.28 13.09
CA ALA A 55 -19.40 -16.04 12.73
C ALA A 55 -18.73 -15.45 11.48
N THR A 56 -19.50 -15.15 10.43
CA THR A 56 -18.97 -14.56 9.21
C THR A 56 -18.48 -13.12 9.41
N THR A 57 -19.12 -12.33 10.28
CA THR A 57 -18.65 -10.99 10.62
C THR A 57 -17.30 -11.04 11.37
N VAL A 58 -17.17 -11.93 12.35
CA VAL A 58 -15.91 -12.12 13.08
C VAL A 58 -14.79 -12.60 12.14
N LEU A 59 -15.08 -13.59 11.29
CA LEU A 59 -14.14 -14.05 10.27
C LEU A 59 -13.75 -12.95 9.29
N SER A 60 -14.70 -12.13 8.85
CA SER A 60 -14.44 -10.99 7.96
C SER A 60 -13.56 -9.94 8.64
N LEU A 61 -13.80 -9.64 9.92
CA LEU A 61 -12.98 -8.70 10.71
C LEU A 61 -11.57 -9.23 10.93
N ILE A 62 -11.40 -10.54 11.21
CA ILE A 62 -10.09 -11.18 11.32
C ILE A 62 -9.38 -11.14 9.96
N PHE A 63 -10.08 -11.45 8.88
CA PHE A 63 -9.54 -11.41 7.53
C PHE A 63 -9.15 -9.99 7.12
N VAL A 64 -10.04 -9.01 7.32
CA VAL A 64 -9.76 -7.60 7.08
C VAL A 64 -8.59 -7.11 7.93
N ARG A 65 -8.53 -7.49 9.23
CA ARG A 65 -7.42 -7.14 10.12
C ARG A 65 -6.11 -7.83 9.74
N SER A 66 -6.15 -9.04 9.19
CA SER A 66 -4.94 -9.74 8.70
C SER A 66 -4.41 -9.14 7.39
N PHE A 67 -5.30 -8.57 6.55
CA PHE A 67 -4.94 -7.96 5.28
C PHE A 67 -4.80 -6.43 5.34
N ILE A 68 -5.47 -5.77 6.33
CA ILE A 68 -5.33 -4.34 6.64
C ILE A 68 -4.57 -4.23 7.98
N GLY A 69 -3.60 -5.10 8.22
CA GLY A 69 -2.83 -5.07 9.46
C GLY A 69 -2.39 -3.65 9.81
N THR A 70 -2.16 -3.39 11.08
CA THR A 70 -1.60 -2.13 11.60
C THR A 70 -0.35 -1.69 10.81
N ASP A 71 0.32 -2.63 10.15
CA ASP A 71 1.45 -2.41 9.26
C ASP A 71 1.07 -1.70 7.95
N SER A 72 -0.18 -1.85 7.45
CA SER A 72 -0.58 -1.21 6.19
C SER A 72 -0.73 0.31 6.29
N VAL A 73 -1.11 0.84 7.44
CA VAL A 73 -1.19 2.28 7.68
C VAL A 73 0.22 2.86 7.81
N GLY A 74 1.10 2.17 8.53
CA GLY A 74 2.52 2.52 8.60
C GLY A 74 3.20 2.46 7.24
N MET A 75 2.97 1.38 6.47
CA MET A 75 3.48 1.23 5.11
C MET A 75 2.99 2.32 4.17
N ALA A 76 1.69 2.63 4.18
CA ALA A 76 1.12 3.66 3.32
C ALA A 76 1.69 5.04 3.68
N LYS A 77 1.92 5.32 4.97
CA LYS A 77 2.53 6.55 5.43
C LYS A 77 3.99 6.65 4.96
N GLN A 78 4.81 5.62 5.25
CA GLN A 78 6.22 5.59 4.87
C GLN A 78 6.40 5.62 3.34
N GLN A 79 5.57 4.88 2.60
CA GLN A 79 5.53 4.93 1.14
C GLN A 79 5.25 6.35 0.65
N SER A 80 4.28 7.05 1.27
CA SER A 80 3.94 8.42 0.95
C SER A 80 5.09 9.39 1.25
N GLU A 81 5.76 9.25 2.39
CA GLU A 81 6.86 10.12 2.80
C GLU A 81 8.07 9.97 1.87
N SER A 82 8.61 8.77 1.69
CA SER A 82 9.78 8.56 0.82
C SER A 82 9.46 8.92 -0.65
N MET A 83 8.27 8.59 -1.13
CA MET A 83 7.83 8.98 -2.48
C MET A 83 7.75 10.50 -2.63
N GLN A 84 7.23 11.21 -1.63
CA GLN A 84 7.15 12.67 -1.64
C GLN A 84 8.52 13.32 -1.61
N LEU A 85 9.47 12.80 -0.82
CA LEU A 85 10.84 13.31 -0.79
C LEU A 85 11.50 13.17 -2.17
N VAL A 86 11.38 12.01 -2.82
CA VAL A 86 11.89 11.82 -4.19
C VAL A 86 11.21 12.78 -5.16
N MET A 87 9.89 12.96 -5.09
CA MET A 87 9.18 13.90 -5.97
C MET A 87 9.60 15.35 -5.76
N THR A 88 9.77 15.77 -4.50
CA THR A 88 10.25 17.11 -4.15
C THR A 88 11.67 17.33 -4.67
N ALA A 89 12.56 16.35 -4.42
CA ALA A 89 13.93 16.40 -4.91
C ALA A 89 14.00 16.57 -6.43
N LEU A 90 13.20 15.79 -7.17
CA LEU A 90 13.16 15.87 -8.63
C LEU A 90 12.55 17.18 -9.13
N LYS A 91 11.49 17.67 -8.49
CA LYS A 91 10.75 18.85 -8.92
C LYS A 91 11.46 20.16 -8.58
N GLU A 92 12.06 20.21 -7.40
CA GLU A 92 12.65 21.43 -6.85
C GLU A 92 14.18 21.44 -7.02
N ASN A 93 14.76 20.39 -7.63
CA ASN A 93 16.21 20.18 -7.76
C ASN A 93 16.91 20.21 -6.38
N ASP A 94 16.28 19.57 -5.39
CA ASP A 94 16.71 19.58 -3.99
C ASP A 94 17.50 18.31 -3.64
N ALA A 95 18.83 18.47 -3.57
CA ALA A 95 19.74 17.37 -3.26
C ALA A 95 19.60 16.89 -1.79
N GLU A 96 19.17 17.74 -0.86
CA GLU A 96 18.96 17.36 0.53
C GLU A 96 17.73 16.45 0.67
N SER A 97 16.61 16.84 0.08
CA SER A 97 15.43 15.97 0.00
C SER A 97 15.73 14.63 -0.69
N LEU A 98 16.60 14.62 -1.70
CA LEU A 98 17.02 13.36 -2.33
C LEU A 98 17.80 12.48 -1.35
N LYS A 99 18.75 13.03 -0.61
CA LYS A 99 19.51 12.31 0.43
C LYS A 99 18.60 11.77 1.53
N ASP A 100 17.67 12.59 2.00
CA ASP A 100 16.73 12.23 3.07
C ASP A 100 15.72 11.15 2.64
N SER A 101 15.52 10.97 1.34
CA SER A 101 14.68 9.89 0.82
C SER A 101 15.30 8.50 0.94
N PHE A 102 16.63 8.42 1.04
CA PHE A 102 17.36 7.15 1.11
C PHE A 102 17.32 6.52 2.50
N ALA A 103 17.37 5.20 2.54
CA ALA A 103 17.53 4.46 3.78
C ALA A 103 18.90 4.74 4.41
N LYS A 104 18.98 4.67 5.74
CA LYS A 104 20.24 4.84 6.46
C LYS A 104 21.23 3.71 6.19
N VAL A 105 20.70 2.50 6.00
CA VAL A 105 21.48 1.30 5.70
C VAL A 105 20.89 0.60 4.49
N GLY A 106 21.74 0.20 3.57
CA GLY A 106 21.34 -0.59 2.41
C GLY A 106 20.95 -2.01 2.82
N TYR A 107 19.95 -2.57 2.16
CA TYR A 107 19.48 -3.95 2.41
C TYR A 107 20.57 -5.00 2.15
N SER A 108 21.54 -4.69 1.32
CA SER A 108 22.75 -5.49 1.07
C SER A 108 23.91 -5.20 2.03
N GLY A 109 23.75 -4.27 2.96
CA GLY A 109 24.80 -3.82 3.88
C GLY A 109 25.67 -2.69 3.34
N GLU A 110 25.48 -2.27 2.09
CA GLU A 110 26.16 -1.11 1.48
C GLU A 110 25.36 0.17 1.69
N ALA A 111 26.03 1.33 1.68
CA ALA A 111 25.32 2.61 1.73
C ALA A 111 24.50 2.80 0.43
N PRO A 112 23.18 3.05 0.53
CA PRO A 112 22.33 3.05 -0.64
C PRO A 112 22.33 4.38 -1.39
N TYR A 113 22.65 5.49 -0.74
CA TYR A 113 22.51 6.81 -1.33
C TYR A 113 23.71 7.19 -2.21
N PRO A 114 23.50 8.04 -3.23
CA PRO A 114 24.59 8.57 -4.03
C PRO A 114 25.46 9.51 -3.19
N GLU A 115 26.78 9.38 -3.29
CA GLU A 115 27.71 10.28 -2.60
C GLU A 115 27.48 11.74 -3.04
N ASP A 116 27.11 11.95 -4.29
CA ASP A 116 26.75 13.24 -4.84
C ASP A 116 25.33 13.27 -5.46
N ALA A 117 24.33 13.54 -4.60
CA ALA A 117 22.95 13.68 -5.03
C ALA A 117 22.74 14.90 -5.97
N ALA A 118 23.60 15.94 -5.87
CA ALA A 118 23.52 17.10 -6.73
C ALA A 118 23.97 16.75 -8.16
N GLU A 119 24.93 15.85 -8.34
CA GLU A 119 25.32 15.38 -9.68
C GLU A 119 24.19 14.59 -10.34
N PHE A 120 23.51 13.72 -9.61
CA PHE A 120 22.33 13.02 -10.11
C PHE A 120 21.28 13.99 -10.67
N LEU A 121 20.95 15.04 -9.90
CA LEU A 121 19.94 16.01 -10.30
C LEU A 121 20.36 16.87 -11.49
N LYS A 122 21.65 17.20 -11.64
CA LYS A 122 22.20 17.94 -12.81
C LYS A 122 22.08 17.18 -14.14
N LEU A 123 21.94 15.85 -14.11
CA LEU A 123 21.74 15.05 -15.32
C LEU A 123 20.33 15.25 -15.91
N ILE A 124 19.40 15.85 -15.16
CA ILE A 124 18.08 16.25 -15.65
C ILE A 124 18.20 17.66 -16.18
N GLU A 125 18.34 17.80 -17.50
CA GLU A 125 18.52 19.08 -18.16
C GLU A 125 17.21 19.86 -18.24
N GLY A 126 17.24 21.15 -17.99
CA GLY A 126 16.08 22.05 -18.03
C GLY A 126 15.33 22.13 -16.69
N THR A 127 14.22 22.89 -16.71
CA THR A 127 13.37 23.07 -15.54
C THR A 127 12.31 21.97 -15.50
N VAL A 128 12.20 21.23 -14.39
CA VAL A 128 11.19 20.18 -14.25
C VAL A 128 9.79 20.79 -14.17
N THR A 129 8.94 20.42 -15.10
CA THR A 129 7.55 20.91 -15.20
C THR A 129 6.56 19.94 -14.57
N SER A 130 6.82 18.61 -14.64
CA SER A 130 5.99 17.60 -13.99
C SER A 130 6.80 16.38 -13.54
N VAL A 131 6.34 15.76 -12.44
CA VAL A 131 6.81 14.48 -11.95
C VAL A 131 5.61 13.61 -11.65
N GLU A 132 5.47 12.49 -12.37
CA GLU A 132 4.33 11.58 -12.28
C GLU A 132 4.79 10.22 -11.75
N PRO A 133 4.45 9.84 -10.49
CA PRO A 133 4.84 8.56 -9.92
C PRO A 133 3.86 7.45 -10.31
N SER A 134 4.39 6.26 -10.57
CA SER A 134 3.60 5.05 -10.80
C SER A 134 4.28 3.84 -10.15
N PRO A 135 3.59 3.04 -9.34
CA PRO A 135 4.15 1.80 -8.82
C PRO A 135 4.24 0.77 -9.95
N THR A 136 5.42 0.16 -10.15
CA THR A 136 5.67 -0.81 -11.22
C THR A 136 5.87 -2.24 -10.69
N GLY A 137 6.11 -2.41 -9.40
CA GLY A 137 6.28 -3.73 -8.79
C GLY A 137 6.31 -3.66 -7.27
N VAL A 138 5.92 -4.75 -6.63
CA VAL A 138 5.98 -4.91 -5.17
C VAL A 138 6.59 -6.26 -4.84
N LYS A 139 7.55 -6.28 -3.94
CA LYS A 139 8.22 -7.49 -3.44
C LYS A 139 8.08 -7.57 -1.93
N PHE A 140 7.98 -8.79 -1.40
CA PHE A 140 7.77 -9.05 0.03
C PHE A 140 8.71 -10.14 0.52
N LYS A 141 9.31 -9.95 1.71
CA LYS A 141 10.06 -10.97 2.44
C LYS A 141 10.03 -10.67 3.94
N ASN A 142 9.64 -11.66 4.76
CA ASN A 142 9.74 -11.59 6.24
C ASN A 142 9.21 -10.30 6.87
N LYS A 143 8.08 -9.76 6.42
CA LYS A 143 7.50 -8.46 6.77
C LYS A 143 8.17 -7.24 6.10
N ASP A 144 9.26 -7.43 5.37
CA ASP A 144 9.85 -6.36 4.61
C ASP A 144 9.12 -6.20 3.27
N HIS A 145 8.81 -4.97 2.92
CA HIS A 145 8.07 -4.63 1.70
C HIS A 145 8.87 -3.64 0.88
N CYS A 146 9.20 -4.01 -0.33
CA CYS A 146 9.83 -3.12 -1.30
C CYS A 146 8.88 -2.82 -2.45
N THR A 147 8.67 -1.54 -2.71
CA THR A 147 7.88 -1.08 -3.87
C THR A 147 8.80 -0.39 -4.86
N THR A 148 8.78 -0.84 -6.11
CA THR A 148 9.47 -0.15 -7.20
C THR A 148 8.53 0.91 -7.77
N PHE A 149 8.97 2.16 -7.73
CA PHE A 149 8.29 3.30 -8.35
C PHE A 149 9.03 3.73 -9.60
N GLN A 150 8.27 4.13 -10.59
CA GLN A 150 8.74 4.83 -11.77
C GLN A 150 8.19 6.26 -11.73
N PHE A 151 9.07 7.24 -11.78
CA PHE A 151 8.74 8.65 -11.87
C PHE A 151 9.02 9.11 -13.29
N VAL A 152 7.99 9.56 -13.99
CA VAL A 152 8.15 10.20 -15.28
C VAL A 152 8.36 11.70 -15.04
N VAL A 153 9.55 12.18 -15.38
CA VAL A 153 9.98 13.56 -15.21
C VAL A 153 9.94 14.24 -16.59
N ARG A 154 9.26 15.37 -16.69
CA ARG A 154 9.22 16.20 -17.89
C ARG A 154 9.83 17.57 -17.60
N THR A 155 10.56 18.12 -18.56
CA THR A 155 11.16 19.43 -18.44
C THR A 155 10.55 20.43 -19.44
N ASP A 156 10.88 21.71 -19.29
CA ASP A 156 10.45 22.80 -20.15
C ASP A 156 10.98 22.70 -21.59
N GLY A 157 12.01 21.89 -21.81
CA GLY A 157 12.57 21.57 -23.12
C GLY A 157 11.87 20.37 -23.83
N ASP A 158 10.69 19.91 -23.35
CA ASP A 158 10.00 18.69 -23.81
C ASP A 158 10.81 17.39 -23.61
N GLU A 159 11.90 17.47 -22.85
CA GLU A 159 12.69 16.28 -22.51
C GLU A 159 11.94 15.39 -21.51
N LYS A 160 12.10 14.07 -21.68
CA LYS A 160 11.46 13.08 -20.83
C LYS A 160 12.51 12.17 -20.20
N TYR A 161 12.55 12.18 -18.90
CA TYR A 161 13.38 11.27 -18.12
C TYR A 161 12.51 10.28 -17.36
N THR A 162 13.08 9.12 -17.06
CA THR A 162 12.45 8.14 -16.19
C THR A 162 13.38 7.87 -15.03
N VAL A 163 12.90 8.16 -13.82
CA VAL A 163 13.57 7.79 -12.57
C VAL A 163 12.88 6.56 -12.01
N THR A 164 13.64 5.51 -11.76
CA THR A 164 13.14 4.30 -11.11
C THR A 164 13.75 4.20 -9.72
N ALA A 165 12.93 4.07 -8.68
CA ALA A 165 13.37 3.91 -7.31
C ALA A 165 12.79 2.65 -6.68
N ASP A 166 13.64 1.84 -6.04
CA ASP A 166 13.24 0.75 -5.16
C ASP A 166 13.17 1.29 -3.73
N ILE A 167 11.98 1.32 -3.16
CA ILE A 167 11.72 1.92 -1.84
C ILE A 167 11.24 0.84 -0.89
N ILE A 168 11.93 0.65 0.24
CA ILE A 168 11.44 -0.19 1.33
C ILE A 168 10.45 0.64 2.14
N THR A 169 9.20 0.19 2.14
CA THR A 169 8.05 0.88 2.74
C THR A 169 7.62 0.27 4.07
N ALA A 170 8.09 -0.93 4.38
CA ALA A 170 7.99 -1.56 5.69
C ALA A 170 9.16 -2.52 5.88
N SER A 171 9.70 -2.55 7.09
CA SER A 171 10.77 -3.45 7.50
C SER A 171 10.67 -3.74 9.00
N SER A 172 11.27 -4.85 9.42
CA SER A 172 11.51 -5.15 10.84
C SER A 172 12.63 -4.28 11.45
N ASN A 173 13.41 -3.61 10.59
CA ASN A 173 14.45 -2.65 10.96
C ASN A 173 14.20 -1.31 10.26
N ASP A 174 13.92 -0.28 11.04
CA ASP A 174 13.60 1.07 10.53
C ASP A 174 14.75 1.70 9.74
N ASP A 175 15.99 1.29 9.95
CA ASP A 175 17.14 1.79 9.20
C ASP A 175 17.14 1.37 7.72
N TYR A 176 16.34 0.36 7.36
CA TYR A 176 16.13 -0.05 5.96
C TYR A 176 15.03 0.73 5.25
N LEU A 177 14.20 1.50 5.98
CA LEU A 177 13.11 2.27 5.38
C LEU A 177 13.65 3.39 4.49
N GLY A 178 13.10 3.52 3.29
CA GLY A 178 13.49 4.52 2.31
C GLY A 178 13.98 3.94 0.99
N VAL A 179 14.56 4.79 0.17
CA VAL A 179 15.12 4.43 -1.14
C VAL A 179 16.35 3.55 -0.95
N GLN A 180 16.36 2.39 -1.60
CA GLN A 180 17.47 1.45 -1.62
C GLN A 180 18.28 1.51 -2.92
N ARG A 181 17.62 1.89 -4.00
CA ARG A 181 18.23 2.09 -5.31
C ARG A 181 17.49 3.16 -6.06
N ILE A 182 18.21 3.99 -6.80
CA ILE A 182 17.66 4.94 -7.76
C ILE A 182 18.38 4.81 -9.09
N ARG A 183 17.64 4.94 -10.19
CA ARG A 183 18.14 4.90 -11.56
C ARG A 183 17.53 6.04 -12.35
N LEU A 184 18.35 6.70 -13.15
CA LEU A 184 17.91 7.71 -14.12
C LEU A 184 18.14 7.16 -15.53
N THR A 185 17.09 7.20 -16.35
CA THR A 185 17.17 6.82 -17.77
C THR A 185 16.56 7.92 -18.64
N LYS A 186 17.12 8.12 -19.84
CA LYS A 186 16.57 8.96 -20.89
C LYS A 186 16.50 8.13 -22.17
N ASP A 187 15.34 8.06 -22.83
CA ASP A 187 15.11 7.29 -24.04
C ASP A 187 15.53 5.80 -23.94
N GLY A 188 15.48 5.24 -22.74
CA GLY A 188 15.88 3.87 -22.45
C GLY A 188 17.38 3.70 -22.16
N GLU A 189 18.20 4.72 -22.33
CA GLU A 189 19.60 4.73 -21.96
C GLU A 189 19.78 5.03 -20.47
N LEU A 190 20.61 4.26 -19.77
CA LEU A 190 20.94 4.47 -18.36
C LEU A 190 21.95 5.61 -18.22
N LEU A 191 21.55 6.71 -17.59
CA LEU A 191 22.42 7.85 -17.30
C LEU A 191 23.11 7.75 -15.93
N TYR A 192 22.38 7.17 -14.95
CA TYR A 192 22.87 7.08 -13.57
C TYR A 192 22.21 5.94 -12.81
N GLU A 193 22.97 5.32 -11.91
CA GLU A 193 22.45 4.34 -10.96
C GLU A 193 23.21 4.43 -9.63
N ALA A 194 22.48 4.43 -8.50
CA ALA A 194 23.03 4.33 -7.17
C ALA A 194 22.20 3.37 -6.30
N GLY A 195 22.90 2.72 -5.37
CA GLY A 195 22.32 1.71 -4.50
C GLY A 195 22.13 0.35 -5.16
N THR A 196 21.51 -0.57 -4.46
CA THR A 196 21.33 -1.95 -4.91
C THR A 196 19.87 -2.38 -4.79
N THR A 197 19.39 -3.20 -5.74
CA THR A 197 18.05 -3.78 -5.64
C THR A 197 17.99 -4.74 -4.46
N PRO A 198 17.06 -4.56 -3.52
CA PRO A 198 16.87 -5.52 -2.44
C PRO A 198 16.60 -6.92 -2.99
N SER A 199 17.40 -7.90 -2.54
CA SER A 199 17.22 -9.30 -2.92
C SER A 199 16.22 -9.96 -1.97
N PHE A 200 15.06 -10.34 -2.49
CA PHE A 200 14.00 -11.06 -1.78
C PHE A 200 13.96 -12.53 -2.23
N ASN A 201 15.11 -13.21 -2.18
CA ASN A 201 15.20 -14.65 -2.49
C ASN A 201 14.69 -15.52 -1.35
#